data_3da0723d4f74714a39ff457f4cc9da6d
#
_entry.id   3da0723d4f74714a39ff457f4cc9da6d
#
_cell.length_a   1.000
_cell.length_b   1.000
_cell.length_c   1.000
_cell.angle_alpha   90.00
_cell.angle_beta   90.00
_cell.angle_gamma   90.00
#
_symmetry.space_group_name_H-M   'P 1'
#
loop_
_entity.id
_entity.type
_entity.pdbx_description
1 polymer ?
#
loop_
_entity_poly.entity_id
_entity_poly.type
_entity_poly.pdbx_seq_one_letter_code
_entity_poly.pdbx_strand_id
1 'polypeptide(L)'
;VDAGMTEENETTPQAGKLKAAGFILYGSVLSLGVDKTQSDVVGLSAAKGTAKVEIQLRFANAESGKIISSKTVIATKSQSRMEGDGQQVSGNVGEQIVQDAIREAAKKVTEALVDLAYPTKILKINTSDMLVNLTKEQTEVGAVYEVFSAGEEIKDPDTGESLGASEELVGK
;
A
#
# COMPACT_ATOMS: atom_id res chain seq x y z
N VAL A 1 50.21 8.23 34.30
CA VAL A 1 49.72 8.95 33.14
C VAL A 1 48.64 8.08 32.54
N ASP A 2 47.43 8.40 32.94
CA ASP A 2 46.23 7.60 32.64
C ASP A 2 45.44 8.30 31.53
N ALA A 3 45.37 7.72 30.37
CA ALA A 3 44.57 8.20 29.25
C ALA A 3 43.27 7.40 29.19
N GLY A 4 42.29 7.84 30.02
CA GLY A 4 40.93 7.31 29.91
C GLY A 4 40.26 7.78 28.63
N MET A 5 40.24 6.93 27.63
CA MET A 5 39.35 7.08 26.49
C MET A 5 37.97 6.55 26.90
N THR A 6 37.08 7.46 27.25
CA THR A 6 35.65 7.14 27.29
C THR A 6 35.11 7.19 25.87
N GLU A 7 34.86 6.02 25.28
CA GLU A 7 34.05 5.92 24.09
C GLU A 7 32.61 6.36 24.46
N GLU A 8 32.21 7.55 24.00
CA GLU A 8 30.81 7.96 24.02
C GLU A 8 30.02 7.02 23.11
N ASN A 9 29.22 6.18 23.74
CA ASN A 9 28.29 5.30 23.05
C ASN A 9 27.23 6.16 22.35
N GLU A 10 27.35 6.32 21.03
CA GLU A 10 26.43 7.10 20.17
C GLU A 10 24.99 6.54 20.09
N THR A 11 24.67 5.53 20.88
CA THR A 11 23.34 4.85 20.83
C THR A 11 22.32 5.39 21.83
N THR A 12 22.65 6.38 22.66
CA THR A 12 21.67 6.97 23.58
C THR A 12 20.91 8.09 22.85
N PRO A 13 19.58 7.98 22.67
CA PRO A 13 18.79 9.06 22.07
C PRO A 13 18.93 10.31 22.95
N GLN A 14 19.54 11.34 22.42
CA GLN A 14 19.65 12.62 23.14
C GLN A 14 18.26 13.27 23.17
N ALA A 15 17.79 13.64 24.37
CA ALA A 15 16.55 14.39 24.54
C ALA A 15 16.62 15.69 23.69
N GLY A 16 15.61 15.88 22.84
CA GLY A 16 15.55 17.02 21.90
C GLY A 16 16.06 16.75 20.48
N LYS A 17 16.67 15.57 20.18
CA LYS A 17 17.06 15.17 18.81
C LYS A 17 16.11 14.19 18.15
N LEU A 18 15.09 13.71 18.84
CA LEU A 18 14.02 12.93 18.24
C LEU A 18 13.18 13.84 17.33
N LYS A 19 13.22 13.58 16.03
CA LYS A 19 12.27 14.20 15.12
C LYS A 19 10.89 13.64 15.45
N ALA A 20 9.95 14.51 15.74
CA ALA A 20 8.55 14.11 15.88
C ALA A 20 8.08 13.45 14.59
N ALA A 21 7.25 12.41 14.71
CA ALA A 21 6.60 11.84 13.54
C ALA A 21 5.71 12.93 12.91
N GLY A 22 5.88 13.17 11.61
CA GLY A 22 5.04 14.13 10.88
C GLY A 22 3.66 13.57 10.58
N PHE A 23 3.55 12.24 10.50
CA PHE A 23 2.32 11.54 10.12
C PHE A 23 2.10 10.29 10.94
N ILE A 24 0.84 9.90 11.07
CA ILE A 24 0.39 8.66 11.70
C ILE A 24 -0.41 7.89 10.66
N LEU A 25 -0.04 6.61 10.45
CA LEU A 25 -0.83 5.65 9.68
C LEU A 25 -1.52 4.69 10.65
N TYR A 26 -2.82 4.54 10.51
CA TYR A 26 -3.60 3.52 11.19
C TYR A 26 -4.64 2.93 10.25
N GLY A 27 -5.10 1.74 10.55
CA GLY A 27 -6.07 1.06 9.69
C GLY A 27 -6.79 -0.05 10.40
N SER A 28 -7.79 -0.57 9.73
CA SER A 28 -8.58 -1.72 10.17
C SER A 28 -8.78 -2.71 9.04
N VAL A 29 -8.76 -3.98 9.36
CA VAL A 29 -9.18 -5.04 8.44
C VAL A 29 -10.69 -5.02 8.39
N LEU A 30 -11.26 -4.69 7.23
CA LEU A 30 -12.70 -4.64 7.02
C LEU A 30 -13.27 -6.04 6.76
N SER A 31 -12.55 -6.83 5.97
CA SER A 31 -12.97 -8.19 5.66
C SER A 31 -11.77 -9.11 5.39
N LEU A 32 -11.95 -10.37 5.76
CA LEU A 32 -11.11 -11.49 5.37
C LEU A 32 -12.05 -12.63 4.99
N GLY A 33 -12.17 -12.91 3.71
CA GLY A 33 -13.04 -13.96 3.18
C GLY A 33 -12.24 -15.04 2.45
N VAL A 34 -12.71 -16.27 2.53
CA VAL A 34 -12.19 -17.40 1.77
C VAL A 34 -13.36 -18.12 1.11
N ASP A 35 -13.39 -18.10 -0.20
CA ASP A 35 -14.34 -18.84 -1.00
C ASP A 35 -13.68 -20.11 -1.53
N LYS A 36 -14.34 -21.26 -1.36
CA LYS A 36 -13.89 -22.55 -1.87
C LYS A 36 -14.96 -23.10 -2.81
N THR A 37 -14.57 -23.45 -4.02
CA THR A 37 -15.45 -24.10 -5.00
C THR A 37 -14.80 -25.41 -5.37
N GLN A 38 -15.59 -26.49 -5.32
CA GLN A 38 -15.19 -27.82 -5.77
C GLN A 38 -16.13 -28.21 -6.92
N SER A 39 -15.58 -28.79 -7.96
CA SER A 39 -16.32 -29.31 -9.12
C SER A 39 -15.77 -30.68 -9.44
N ASP A 40 -16.65 -31.67 -9.46
CA ASP A 40 -16.34 -33.05 -9.85
C ASP A 40 -17.01 -33.34 -11.19
N VAL A 41 -16.20 -33.64 -12.20
CA VAL A 41 -16.64 -34.11 -13.50
C VAL A 41 -16.02 -35.49 -13.72
N VAL A 42 -16.73 -36.40 -14.37
CA VAL A 42 -16.35 -37.79 -14.53
C VAL A 42 -14.84 -37.97 -14.77
N GLY A 43 -14.13 -38.50 -13.75
CA GLY A 43 -12.69 -38.75 -13.78
C GLY A 43 -11.78 -37.59 -13.49
N LEU A 44 -12.32 -36.40 -13.18
CA LEU A 44 -11.55 -35.18 -12.85
C LEU A 44 -12.20 -34.43 -11.68
N SER A 45 -11.41 -34.17 -10.66
CA SER A 45 -11.80 -33.29 -9.53
C SER A 45 -11.01 -31.99 -9.61
N ALA A 46 -11.69 -30.88 -9.58
CA ALA A 46 -11.10 -29.54 -9.56
C ALA A 46 -11.54 -28.79 -8.29
N ALA A 47 -10.57 -28.25 -7.55
CA ALA A 47 -10.84 -27.37 -6.44
C ALA A 47 -10.22 -25.99 -6.71
N LYS A 48 -10.98 -24.94 -6.47
CA LYS A 48 -10.53 -23.55 -6.54
C LYS A 48 -10.78 -22.89 -5.19
N GLY A 49 -9.75 -22.28 -4.64
CA GLY A 49 -9.85 -21.40 -3.48
C GLY A 49 -9.55 -19.96 -3.90
N THR A 50 -10.26 -19.02 -3.31
CA THR A 50 -10.02 -17.59 -3.45
C THR A 50 -10.05 -16.95 -2.08
N ALA A 51 -8.97 -16.26 -1.70
CA ALA A 51 -8.92 -15.44 -0.50
C ALA A 51 -8.93 -13.97 -0.86
N LYS A 52 -9.77 -13.19 -0.17
CA LYS A 52 -9.86 -11.74 -0.31
C LYS A 52 -9.61 -11.09 1.05
N VAL A 53 -8.72 -10.10 1.06
CA VAL A 53 -8.44 -9.25 2.24
C VAL A 53 -8.75 -7.82 1.86
N GLU A 54 -9.47 -7.12 2.72
CA GLU A 54 -9.80 -5.71 2.54
C GLU A 54 -9.40 -4.93 3.79
N ILE A 55 -8.57 -3.90 3.59
CA ILE A 55 -7.98 -3.09 4.66
C ILE A 55 -8.29 -1.62 4.38
N GLN A 56 -8.91 -0.94 5.33
CA GLN A 56 -9.02 0.51 5.31
C GLN A 56 -7.82 1.14 6.00
N LEU A 57 -7.18 2.07 5.32
CA LEU A 57 -6.06 2.87 5.84
C LEU A 57 -6.51 4.31 6.04
N ARG A 58 -6.02 4.93 7.10
CA ARG A 58 -6.18 6.36 7.36
C ARG A 58 -4.83 6.96 7.67
N PHE A 59 -4.53 8.03 6.99
CA PHE A 59 -3.30 8.79 7.10
C PHE A 59 -3.61 10.13 7.73
N ALA A 60 -3.03 10.41 8.88
CA ALA A 60 -3.31 11.61 9.65
C ALA A 60 -2.04 12.42 9.92
N ASN A 61 -2.18 13.73 9.99
CA ASN A 61 -1.14 14.60 10.50
C ASN A 61 -0.94 14.34 11.99
N ALA A 62 0.31 14.14 12.43
CA ALA A 62 0.62 13.74 13.79
C ALA A 62 0.43 14.90 14.79
N GLU A 63 0.54 16.15 14.36
CA GLU A 63 0.43 17.33 15.18
C GLU A 63 -1.04 17.72 15.41
N SER A 64 -1.83 17.78 14.33
CA SER A 64 -3.23 18.20 14.39
C SER A 64 -4.22 17.06 14.60
N GLY A 65 -3.81 15.80 14.38
CA GLY A 65 -4.69 14.66 14.36
C GLY A 65 -5.64 14.59 13.15
N LYS A 66 -5.56 15.57 12.25
CA LYS A 66 -6.45 15.66 11.07
C LYS A 66 -6.15 14.54 10.09
N ILE A 67 -7.22 13.88 9.59
CA ILE A 67 -7.09 12.87 8.53
C ILE A 67 -6.80 13.58 7.21
N ILE A 68 -5.64 13.27 6.63
CA ILE A 68 -5.20 13.81 5.34
C ILE A 68 -5.74 12.97 4.19
N SER A 69 -5.77 11.65 4.36
CA SER A 69 -6.23 10.72 3.34
C SER A 69 -6.78 9.44 3.95
N SER A 70 -7.72 8.81 3.24
CA SER A 70 -8.24 7.49 3.54
C SER A 70 -8.25 6.66 2.27
N LYS A 71 -7.69 5.43 2.33
CA LYS A 71 -7.58 4.53 1.17
C LYS A 71 -7.98 3.12 1.57
N THR A 72 -8.76 2.46 0.73
CA THR A 72 -9.07 1.04 0.90
C THR A 72 -8.15 0.21 0.00
N VAL A 73 -7.47 -0.74 0.60
CA VAL A 73 -6.58 -1.70 -0.07
C VAL A 73 -7.29 -3.05 -0.15
N ILE A 74 -7.37 -3.60 -1.35
CA ILE A 74 -7.96 -4.91 -1.61
C ILE A 74 -6.89 -5.83 -2.20
N ALA A 75 -6.68 -6.98 -1.58
CA ALA A 75 -5.84 -8.05 -2.09
C ALA A 75 -6.66 -9.31 -2.31
N THR A 76 -6.49 -9.94 -3.46
CA THR A 76 -7.15 -11.19 -3.81
C THR A 76 -6.12 -12.17 -4.33
N LYS A 77 -6.12 -13.38 -3.81
CA LYS A 77 -5.34 -14.51 -4.31
C LYS A 77 -6.25 -15.69 -4.60
N SER A 78 -5.97 -16.35 -5.72
CA SER A 78 -6.70 -17.55 -6.13
C SER A 78 -5.71 -18.68 -6.41
N GLN A 79 -6.09 -19.87 -6.03
CA GLN A 79 -5.35 -21.09 -6.33
C GLN A 79 -6.32 -22.14 -6.85
N SER A 80 -5.94 -22.80 -7.92
CA SER A 80 -6.69 -23.93 -8.48
C SER A 80 -5.83 -25.17 -8.42
N ARG A 81 -6.45 -26.31 -8.09
CA ARG A 81 -5.84 -27.62 -8.13
C ARG A 81 -6.74 -28.54 -8.94
N MET A 82 -6.15 -29.32 -9.84
CA MET A 82 -6.82 -30.35 -10.61
C MET A 82 -6.15 -31.69 -10.30
N GLU A 83 -6.94 -32.69 -10.01
CA GLU A 83 -6.47 -34.07 -9.82
C GLU A 83 -7.29 -34.99 -10.73
N GLY A 84 -6.60 -35.91 -11.43
CA GLY A 84 -7.20 -36.95 -12.25
C GLY A 84 -7.14 -38.30 -11.56
N ASP A 85 -7.84 -39.29 -12.14
CA ASP A 85 -7.78 -40.68 -11.71
C ASP A 85 -8.42 -41.02 -10.36
N GLY A 86 -9.52 -40.35 -10.03
CA GLY A 86 -10.34 -40.71 -8.84
C GLY A 86 -9.74 -40.37 -7.49
N GLN A 87 -8.61 -39.68 -7.41
CA GLN A 87 -8.09 -39.16 -6.17
C GLN A 87 -8.82 -37.88 -5.79
N GLN A 88 -9.36 -37.85 -4.57
CA GLN A 88 -9.95 -36.63 -4.03
C GLN A 88 -8.87 -35.60 -3.72
N VAL A 89 -9.12 -34.35 -4.08
CA VAL A 89 -8.26 -33.21 -3.73
C VAL A 89 -8.16 -33.12 -2.20
N SER A 90 -7.16 -33.81 -1.62
CA SER A 90 -6.88 -33.77 -0.20
C SER A 90 -5.76 -32.77 0.03
N GLY A 91 -6.10 -31.59 0.49
CA GLY A 91 -5.11 -30.59 0.87
C GLY A 91 -5.74 -29.26 1.30
N ASN A 92 -5.10 -28.60 2.24
CA ASN A 92 -5.59 -27.37 2.85
C ASN A 92 -5.29 -26.17 1.90
N VAL A 93 -6.00 -26.14 0.75
CA VAL A 93 -5.92 -25.00 -0.22
C VAL A 93 -6.25 -23.66 0.46
N GLY A 94 -6.88 -23.70 1.66
CA GLY A 94 -7.33 -22.51 2.33
C GLY A 94 -6.26 -21.71 3.09
N GLU A 95 -5.34 -22.37 3.78
CA GLU A 95 -4.39 -21.66 4.66
C GLU A 95 -3.30 -20.92 3.87
N GLN A 96 -2.71 -21.58 2.90
CA GLN A 96 -1.66 -20.99 2.08
C GLN A 96 -2.17 -19.76 1.32
N ILE A 97 -3.37 -19.86 0.76
CA ILE A 97 -3.96 -18.77 -0.02
C ILE A 97 -4.31 -17.54 0.83
N VAL A 98 -4.69 -17.76 2.10
CA VAL A 98 -4.90 -16.67 3.06
C VAL A 98 -3.60 -15.97 3.37
N GLN A 99 -2.52 -16.72 3.64
CA GLN A 99 -1.21 -16.15 3.89
C GLN A 99 -0.70 -15.34 2.70
N ASP A 100 -0.90 -15.85 1.49
CA ASP A 100 -0.49 -15.16 0.26
C ASP A 100 -1.33 -13.89 0.01
N ALA A 101 -2.62 -13.92 0.32
CA ALA A 101 -3.49 -12.74 0.26
C ALA A 101 -3.09 -11.68 1.30
N ILE A 102 -2.71 -12.09 2.51
CA ILE A 102 -2.22 -11.17 3.56
C ILE A 102 -0.88 -10.55 3.15
N ARG A 103 0.05 -11.33 2.60
CA ARG A 103 1.34 -10.79 2.09
C ARG A 103 1.12 -9.77 0.97
N GLU A 104 0.22 -10.08 0.06
CA GLU A 104 -0.13 -9.15 -1.02
C GLU A 104 -0.80 -7.88 -0.48
N ALA A 105 -1.69 -8.01 0.51
CA ALA A 105 -2.28 -6.87 1.18
C ALA A 105 -1.21 -6.00 1.86
N ALA A 106 -0.27 -6.61 2.59
CA ALA A 106 0.83 -5.89 3.23
C ALA A 106 1.71 -5.14 2.22
N LYS A 107 2.02 -5.77 1.07
CA LYS A 107 2.75 -5.11 -0.01
C LYS A 107 2.00 -3.88 -0.52
N LYS A 108 0.72 -4.01 -0.84
CA LYS A 108 -0.12 -2.91 -1.30
C LYS A 108 -0.30 -1.79 -0.27
N VAL A 109 -0.35 -2.14 1.03
CA VAL A 109 -0.34 -1.16 2.12
C VAL A 109 0.94 -0.36 2.13
N THR A 110 2.10 -1.03 1.96
CA THR A 110 3.40 -0.36 1.88
C THR A 110 3.49 0.57 0.67
N GLU A 111 3.04 0.12 -0.50
CA GLU A 111 2.98 0.94 -1.70
C GLU A 111 2.08 2.18 -1.48
N ALA A 112 0.89 1.99 -0.93
CA ALA A 112 -0.01 3.09 -0.61
C ALA A 112 0.57 4.09 0.40
N LEU A 113 1.35 3.59 1.38
CA LEU A 113 2.04 4.44 2.34
C LEU A 113 3.14 5.27 1.67
N VAL A 114 3.94 4.66 0.80
CA VAL A 114 4.98 5.36 0.05
C VAL A 114 4.39 6.44 -0.83
N ASP A 115 3.32 6.14 -1.56
CA ASP A 115 2.61 7.11 -2.42
C ASP A 115 2.08 8.30 -1.62
N LEU A 116 1.55 8.07 -0.42
CA LEU A 116 1.02 9.12 0.45
C LEU A 116 2.13 9.96 1.09
N ALA A 117 3.23 9.33 1.52
CA ALA A 117 4.35 10.00 2.15
C ALA A 117 5.24 10.75 1.15
N TYR A 118 5.37 10.20 -0.05
CA TYR A 118 6.23 10.70 -1.12
C TYR A 118 5.47 10.73 -2.45
N PRO A 119 4.47 11.61 -2.59
CA PRO A 119 3.68 11.66 -3.81
C PRO A 119 4.57 11.96 -5.01
N THR A 120 4.31 11.24 -6.10
CA THR A 120 5.00 11.48 -7.37
C THR A 120 4.64 12.86 -7.91
N LYS A 121 5.65 13.62 -8.27
CA LYS A 121 5.50 14.99 -8.80
C LYS A 121 6.32 15.17 -10.06
N ILE A 122 5.75 15.91 -11.01
CA ILE A 122 6.50 16.43 -12.15
C ILE A 122 7.34 17.60 -11.65
N LEU A 123 8.66 17.47 -11.77
CA LEU A 123 9.62 18.50 -11.36
C LEU A 123 9.87 19.50 -12.48
N LYS A 124 9.83 19.05 -13.74
CA LYS A 124 10.07 19.88 -14.92
C LYS A 124 9.40 19.28 -16.14
N ILE A 125 8.82 20.12 -16.96
CA ILE A 125 8.29 19.76 -18.28
C ILE A 125 9.19 20.41 -19.34
N ASN A 126 9.72 19.61 -20.25
CA ASN A 126 10.43 20.06 -21.44
C ASN A 126 9.53 19.83 -22.67
N THR A 127 10.00 20.20 -23.85
CA THR A 127 9.22 20.06 -25.09
C THR A 127 8.91 18.61 -25.46
N SER A 128 9.80 17.66 -25.12
CA SER A 128 9.70 16.24 -25.52
C SER A 128 9.70 15.25 -24.36
N ASP A 129 9.97 15.71 -23.16
CA ASP A 129 10.10 14.86 -21.98
C ASP A 129 9.67 15.57 -20.69
N MET A 130 9.49 14.79 -19.63
CA MET A 130 9.17 15.29 -18.28
C MET A 130 10.14 14.69 -17.28
N LEU A 131 10.61 15.53 -16.35
CA LEU A 131 11.37 15.06 -15.19
C LEU A 131 10.42 14.85 -14.01
N VAL A 132 10.44 13.64 -13.45
CA VAL A 132 9.64 13.25 -12.30
C VAL A 132 10.54 12.86 -11.11
N ASN A 133 10.01 12.91 -9.89
CA ASN A 133 10.75 12.53 -8.67
C ASN A 133 10.71 11.02 -8.38
N LEU A 134 10.60 10.18 -9.40
CA LEU A 134 10.67 8.72 -9.27
C LEU A 134 12.09 8.21 -9.50
N THR A 135 12.46 7.15 -8.79
CA THR A 135 13.72 6.43 -9.04
C THR A 135 13.53 5.34 -10.10
N LYS A 136 14.64 4.79 -10.61
CA LYS A 136 14.58 3.69 -11.59
C LYS A 136 13.91 2.43 -11.05
N GLU A 137 14.01 2.20 -9.75
CA GLU A 137 13.39 1.05 -9.08
C GLU A 137 11.88 1.20 -8.94
N GLN A 138 11.36 2.42 -9.01
CA GLN A 138 9.94 2.75 -8.92
C GLN A 138 9.25 2.86 -10.28
N THR A 139 10.02 2.74 -11.36
CA THR A 139 9.52 2.90 -12.74
C THR A 139 9.87 1.69 -13.58
N GLU A 140 8.97 1.33 -14.50
CA GLU A 140 9.23 0.34 -15.54
C GLU A 140 9.20 1.01 -16.91
N VAL A 141 10.11 0.62 -17.78
CA VAL A 141 10.12 1.11 -19.17
C VAL A 141 8.86 0.65 -19.89
N GLY A 142 8.11 1.60 -20.44
CA GLY A 142 6.82 1.33 -21.09
C GLY A 142 5.60 1.39 -20.17
N ALA A 143 5.77 1.65 -18.87
CA ALA A 143 4.65 1.91 -17.98
C ALA A 143 3.96 3.22 -18.37
N VAL A 144 2.63 3.25 -18.25
CA VAL A 144 1.81 4.43 -18.52
C VAL A 144 1.36 5.04 -17.20
N TYR A 145 1.55 6.33 -17.04
CA TYR A 145 1.15 7.08 -15.86
C TYR A 145 0.08 8.10 -16.20
N GLU A 146 -0.89 8.25 -15.33
CA GLU A 146 -1.88 9.33 -15.42
C GLU A 146 -1.29 10.60 -14.80
N VAL A 147 -1.47 11.71 -15.47
CA VAL A 147 -0.97 13.03 -15.03
C VAL A 147 -2.15 13.86 -14.59
N PHE A 148 -2.11 14.32 -13.35
CA PHE A 148 -3.11 15.20 -12.77
C PHE A 148 -2.52 16.59 -12.50
N SER A 149 -3.29 17.63 -12.79
CA SER A 149 -3.00 18.98 -12.31
C SER A 149 -3.66 19.20 -10.96
N ALA A 150 -2.99 19.89 -10.06
CA ALA A 150 -3.62 20.41 -8.86
C ALA A 150 -4.55 21.57 -9.27
N GLY A 151 -5.84 21.40 -9.01
CA GLY A 151 -6.85 22.41 -9.23
C GLY A 151 -6.99 23.39 -8.03
N GLU A 152 -8.18 23.92 -7.85
CA GLU A 152 -8.46 24.87 -6.76
C GLU A 152 -8.40 24.19 -5.39
N GLU A 153 -7.91 24.95 -4.41
CA GLU A 153 -7.90 24.54 -3.02
C GLU A 153 -9.35 24.42 -2.49
N ILE A 154 -9.68 23.23 -1.99
CA ILE A 154 -10.98 22.98 -1.37
C ILE A 154 -10.86 23.32 0.11
N LYS A 155 -11.69 24.27 0.58
CA LYS A 155 -11.75 24.67 1.98
C LYS A 155 -13.04 24.18 2.63
N ASP A 156 -12.92 23.78 3.87
CA ASP A 156 -14.06 23.49 4.72
C ASP A 156 -14.89 24.78 4.92
N PRO A 157 -16.19 24.78 4.59
CA PRO A 157 -17.00 25.99 4.67
C PRO A 157 -17.23 26.48 6.10
N ASP A 158 -17.14 25.60 7.09
CA ASP A 158 -17.41 25.91 8.49
C ASP A 158 -16.14 26.36 9.24
N THR A 159 -15.00 25.75 8.95
CA THR A 159 -13.73 26.00 9.63
C THR A 159 -12.77 26.87 8.82
N GLY A 160 -12.96 26.96 7.50
CA GLY A 160 -12.03 27.62 6.58
C GLY A 160 -10.70 26.85 6.35
N GLU A 161 -10.56 25.66 6.95
CA GLU A 161 -9.37 24.86 6.80
C GLU A 161 -9.28 24.21 5.40
N SER A 162 -8.05 24.04 4.91
CA SER A 162 -7.80 23.35 3.64
C SER A 162 -8.13 21.86 3.74
N LEU A 163 -8.98 21.38 2.85
CA LEU A 163 -9.31 19.97 2.65
C LEU A 163 -8.47 19.31 1.55
N GLY A 164 -7.52 20.07 0.98
CA GLY A 164 -6.69 19.67 -0.15
C GLY A 164 -7.04 20.47 -1.41
N ALA A 165 -6.54 20.01 -2.56
CA ALA A 165 -6.87 20.59 -3.87
C ALA A 165 -7.67 19.57 -4.68
N SER A 166 -8.51 20.06 -5.57
CA SER A 166 -9.11 19.23 -6.61
C SER A 166 -8.04 18.70 -7.55
N GLU A 167 -8.25 17.53 -8.14
CA GLU A 167 -7.34 16.94 -9.11
C GLU A 167 -8.07 16.81 -10.45
N GLU A 168 -7.43 17.28 -11.52
CA GLU A 168 -7.92 17.17 -12.87
C GLU A 168 -6.96 16.34 -13.72
N LEU A 169 -7.49 15.30 -14.38
CA LEU A 169 -6.70 14.47 -15.30
C LEU A 169 -6.35 15.31 -16.54
N VAL A 170 -5.06 15.55 -16.75
CA VAL A 170 -4.56 16.38 -17.87
C VAL A 170 -3.82 15.56 -18.94
N GLY A 171 -3.51 14.28 -18.67
CA GLY A 171 -2.84 13.43 -19.65
C GLY A 171 -2.49 12.03 -19.17
N LYS A 172 -1.95 11.24 -20.09
CA LYS A 172 -1.39 9.90 -19.87
C LYS A 172 -0.07 9.77 -20.61
#